data_79442bc7fbd12241ae3750c5a9a9ccf3
#
_entry.id   79442bc7fbd12241ae3750c5a9a9ccf3
#
_cell.length_a   1.000
_cell.length_b   1.000
_cell.length_c   1.000
_cell.angle_alpha   90.00
_cell.angle_beta   90.00
_cell.angle_gamma   90.00
#
_symmetry.space_group_name_H-M   'P 1'
#
loop_
_entity.id
_entity.type
_entity.pdbx_description
1 polymer ?
#
loop_
_entity_poly.entity_id
_entity_poly.type
_entity_poly.pdbx_seq_one_letter_code
_entity_poly.pdbx_strand_id
1 'polypeptide(L)'
;MAKNKFERDKNLKILKWLPIVSFAIFYPILTSIYSILPPLIGIVGLFIIFNIDKNKLNSFFGVLYLINLDFNASLPLLLSLLVIVLIYILIYPSARVIINCKKCLFIFLVTFIDIFYYTSLFIYDMVFSLNTITADITLVFYIIIDLVIGLLL
;
A
#
# COMPACT_ATOMS: atom_id res chain seq x y z
N MET A 1 6.47 -34.43 25.70
CA MET A 1 6.29 -34.39 24.23
C MET A 1 5.37 -33.24 23.74
N ALA A 2 4.34 -32.85 24.43
CA ALA A 2 3.42 -31.78 24.04
C ALA A 2 4.05 -30.36 24.00
N LYS A 3 4.96 -30.04 24.92
CA LYS A 3 5.60 -28.71 25.03
C LYS A 3 6.43 -28.36 23.78
N ASN A 4 7.16 -29.33 23.22
CA ASN A 4 7.97 -29.12 22.00
C ASN A 4 7.14 -28.92 20.73
N LYS A 5 5.91 -29.42 20.69
CA LYS A 5 4.99 -29.22 19.56
C LYS A 5 4.40 -27.79 19.58
N PHE A 6 4.04 -27.30 20.76
CA PHE A 6 3.51 -25.95 20.96
C PHE A 6 4.55 -24.86 20.64
N GLU A 7 5.81 -25.04 21.07
CA GLU A 7 6.89 -24.12 20.73
C GLU A 7 7.22 -24.15 19.24
N ARG A 8 7.17 -25.30 18.59
CA ARG A 8 7.40 -25.43 17.16
C ARG A 8 6.31 -24.74 16.33
N ASP A 9 5.04 -24.86 16.73
CA ASP A 9 3.92 -24.20 16.07
C ASP A 9 3.97 -22.67 16.26
N LYS A 10 4.44 -22.20 17.40
CA LYS A 10 4.65 -20.78 17.67
C LYS A 10 5.79 -20.20 16.84
N ASN A 11 6.90 -20.91 16.73
CA ASN A 11 8.04 -20.51 15.91
C ASN A 11 7.72 -20.53 14.41
N LEU A 12 6.91 -21.47 13.93
CA LEU A 12 6.43 -21.52 12.55
C LEU A 12 5.50 -20.33 12.21
N LYS A 13 4.67 -19.89 13.16
CA LYS A 13 3.86 -18.68 12.98
C LYS A 13 4.73 -17.43 12.92
N ILE A 14 5.69 -17.28 13.80
CA ILE A 14 6.62 -16.13 13.82
C ILE A 14 7.42 -16.08 12.50
N LEU A 15 7.90 -17.23 12.04
CA LEU A 15 8.70 -17.32 10.80
C LEU A 15 7.91 -16.87 9.55
N LYS A 16 6.59 -17.08 9.52
CA LYS A 16 5.70 -16.60 8.42
C LYS A 16 5.54 -15.09 8.39
N TRP A 17 5.62 -14.42 9.55
CA TRP A 17 5.44 -12.97 9.64
C TRP A 17 6.73 -12.19 9.40
N LEU A 18 7.88 -12.85 9.61
CA LEU A 18 9.18 -12.22 9.50
C LEU A 18 9.44 -11.56 8.13
N PRO A 19 9.16 -12.20 6.97
CA PRO A 19 9.35 -11.54 5.67
C PRO A 19 8.40 -10.35 5.45
N ILE A 20 7.17 -10.42 5.96
CA ILE A 20 6.19 -9.33 5.81
C ILE A 20 6.62 -8.12 6.63
N VAL A 21 7.05 -8.34 7.88
CA VAL A 21 7.56 -7.28 8.75
C VAL A 21 8.84 -6.68 8.18
N SER A 22 9.77 -7.51 7.72
CA SER A 22 11.00 -7.06 7.08
C SER A 22 10.70 -6.20 5.85
N PHE A 23 9.81 -6.63 4.98
CA PHE A 23 9.37 -5.86 3.82
C PHE A 23 8.73 -4.52 4.23
N ALA A 24 7.83 -4.52 5.21
CA ALA A 24 7.14 -3.30 5.68
C ALA A 24 8.09 -2.27 6.30
N ILE A 25 9.24 -2.68 6.82
CA ILE A 25 10.22 -1.77 7.42
C ILE A 25 11.28 -1.35 6.41
N PHE A 26 11.88 -2.29 5.70
CA PHE A 26 13.06 -2.02 4.85
C PHE A 26 12.70 -1.43 3.49
N TYR A 27 11.58 -1.83 2.88
CA TYR A 27 11.23 -1.36 1.55
C TYR A 27 10.95 0.15 1.48
N PRO A 28 10.20 0.78 2.42
CA PRO A 28 10.03 2.23 2.43
C PRO A 28 11.34 3.01 2.61
N ILE A 29 12.30 2.46 3.35
CA ILE A 29 13.63 3.07 3.48
C ILE A 29 14.38 3.01 2.15
N LEU A 30 14.30 1.88 1.43
CA LEU A 30 14.91 1.75 0.12
C LEU A 30 14.31 2.70 -0.92
N THR A 31 12.98 2.89 -0.90
CA THR A 31 12.31 3.84 -1.81
C THR A 31 12.70 5.29 -1.54
N SER A 32 13.02 5.65 -0.31
CA SER A 32 13.51 7.00 0.02
C SER A 32 14.95 7.23 -0.45
N ILE A 33 15.78 6.18 -0.52
CA ILE A 33 17.16 6.27 -1.00
C ILE A 33 17.22 6.20 -2.53
N TYR A 34 16.43 5.33 -3.12
CA TYR A 34 16.39 5.09 -4.56
C TYR A 34 15.07 5.56 -5.16
N SER A 35 15.05 6.74 -5.75
CA SER A 35 13.85 7.34 -6.37
C SER A 35 13.30 6.54 -7.57
N ILE A 36 14.05 5.58 -8.09
CA ILE A 36 13.61 4.68 -9.17
C ILE A 36 12.62 3.61 -8.64
N LEU A 37 12.68 3.29 -7.33
CA LEU A 37 11.83 2.25 -6.75
C LEU A 37 10.41 2.78 -6.54
N PRO A 38 9.37 2.10 -7.08
CA PRO A 38 7.99 2.51 -6.89
C PRO A 38 7.57 2.36 -5.43
N PRO A 39 6.80 3.28 -4.88
CA PRO A 39 6.37 3.22 -3.47
C PRO A 39 5.28 2.18 -3.18
N LEU A 40 4.79 1.43 -4.17
CA LEU A 40 3.82 0.32 -4.10
C LEU A 40 2.53 0.67 -3.33
N ILE A 41 2.07 1.91 -3.41
CA ILE A 41 0.94 2.41 -2.63
C ILE A 41 -0.37 1.75 -3.08
N GLY A 42 -0.55 1.59 -4.39
CA GLY A 42 -1.72 0.95 -4.96
C GLY A 42 -1.90 -0.50 -4.48
N ILE A 43 -0.82 -1.29 -4.50
CA ILE A 43 -0.83 -2.70 -4.08
C ILE A 43 -1.05 -2.81 -2.57
N VAL A 44 -0.31 -2.03 -1.77
CA VAL A 44 -0.42 -2.07 -0.31
C VAL A 44 -1.79 -1.54 0.14
N GLY A 45 -2.30 -0.50 -0.49
CA GLY A 45 -3.64 0.02 -0.23
C GLY A 45 -4.72 -1.03 -0.51
N LEU A 46 -4.62 -1.72 -1.64
CA LEU A 46 -5.54 -2.79 -1.97
C LEU A 46 -5.41 -3.99 -1.01
N PHE A 47 -4.19 -4.32 -0.60
CA PHE A 47 -3.95 -5.35 0.41
C PHE A 47 -4.64 -5.01 1.74
N ILE A 48 -4.60 -3.75 2.17
CA ILE A 48 -5.31 -3.27 3.35
C ILE A 48 -6.82 -3.43 3.16
N ILE A 49 -7.38 -2.92 2.04
CA ILE A 49 -8.81 -2.98 1.74
C ILE A 49 -9.36 -4.41 1.78
N PHE A 50 -8.65 -5.37 1.20
CA PHE A 50 -9.08 -6.76 1.16
C PHE A 50 -8.91 -7.53 2.49
N ASN A 51 -8.02 -7.07 3.36
CA ASN A 51 -7.71 -7.73 4.63
C ASN A 51 -8.37 -7.07 5.84
N ILE A 52 -8.92 -5.86 5.71
CA ILE A 52 -9.52 -5.13 6.85
C ILE A 52 -10.63 -5.93 7.53
N ASP A 53 -11.45 -6.63 6.75
CA ASP A 53 -12.55 -7.44 7.25
C ASP A 53 -12.14 -8.88 7.60
N LYS A 54 -11.05 -9.40 7.00
CA LYS A 54 -10.66 -10.80 7.10
C LYS A 54 -9.60 -11.05 8.16
N ASN A 55 -8.54 -10.25 8.14
CA ASN A 55 -7.34 -10.42 8.96
C ASN A 55 -6.79 -9.07 9.40
N LYS A 56 -7.23 -8.59 10.58
CA LYS A 56 -6.79 -7.30 11.13
C LYS A 56 -5.27 -7.18 11.27
N LEU A 57 -4.57 -8.29 11.56
CA LEU A 57 -3.11 -8.31 11.66
C LEU A 57 -2.43 -8.00 10.31
N ASN A 58 -2.93 -8.57 9.21
CA ASN A 58 -2.39 -8.30 7.89
C ASN A 58 -2.59 -6.83 7.51
N SER A 59 -3.79 -6.30 7.74
CA SER A 59 -4.11 -4.90 7.51
C SER A 59 -3.21 -3.97 8.33
N PHE A 60 -2.91 -4.34 9.59
CA PHE A 60 -2.01 -3.58 10.45
C PHE A 60 -0.59 -3.45 9.86
N PHE A 61 -0.03 -4.51 9.26
CA PHE A 61 1.27 -4.42 8.60
C PHE A 61 1.24 -3.54 7.36
N GLY A 62 0.15 -3.54 6.60
CA GLY A 62 -0.03 -2.60 5.49
C GLY A 62 -0.06 -1.14 5.97
N VAL A 63 -0.79 -0.87 7.05
CA VAL A 63 -0.84 0.46 7.69
C VAL A 63 0.54 0.88 8.18
N LEU A 64 1.28 -0.04 8.82
CA LEU A 64 2.63 0.23 9.30
C LEU A 64 3.60 0.55 8.13
N TYR A 65 3.46 -0.14 7.01
CA TYR A 65 4.20 0.15 5.78
C TYR A 65 3.96 1.59 5.30
N LEU A 66 2.69 2.02 5.22
CA LEU A 66 2.33 3.35 4.73
C LEU A 66 2.81 4.47 5.66
N ILE A 67 2.67 4.30 6.96
CA ILE A 67 3.19 5.26 7.94
C ILE A 67 4.70 5.40 7.79
N ASN A 68 5.41 4.27 7.65
CA ASN A 68 6.85 4.26 7.46
C ASN A 68 7.26 4.92 6.13
N LEU A 69 6.48 4.71 5.08
CA LEU A 69 6.69 5.34 3.77
C LEU A 69 6.53 6.87 3.87
N ASP A 70 5.41 7.34 4.44
CA ASP A 70 5.15 8.77 4.61
C ASP A 70 6.26 9.45 5.44
N PHE A 71 6.77 8.76 6.47
CA PHE A 71 7.86 9.25 7.31
C PHE A 71 9.19 9.38 6.55
N ASN A 72 9.59 8.33 5.83
CA ASN A 72 10.89 8.29 5.15
C ASN A 72 10.93 9.18 3.90
N ALA A 73 9.81 9.33 3.22
CA ALA A 73 9.71 10.17 2.02
C ALA A 73 9.44 11.65 2.34
N SER A 74 9.42 12.05 3.63
CA SER A 74 9.09 13.42 4.08
C SER A 74 7.75 13.92 3.55
N LEU A 75 6.80 13.00 3.35
CA LEU A 75 5.45 13.29 2.86
C LEU A 75 4.53 13.69 4.02
N PRO A 76 3.36 14.29 3.72
CA PRO A 76 2.40 14.60 4.78
C PRO A 76 1.99 13.32 5.50
N LEU A 77 2.22 13.30 6.82
CA LEU A 77 1.90 12.14 7.65
C LEU A 77 0.42 11.76 7.51
N LEU A 78 0.17 10.47 7.36
CA LEU A 78 -1.16 9.87 7.26
C LEU A 78 -1.93 10.22 5.98
N LEU A 79 -1.36 10.92 5.01
CA LEU A 79 -2.03 11.24 3.76
C LEU A 79 -2.34 9.96 2.97
N SER A 80 -1.39 9.04 2.90
CA SER A 80 -1.57 7.74 2.27
C SER A 80 -2.70 6.94 2.91
N LEU A 81 -2.78 6.93 4.24
CA LEU A 81 -3.87 6.28 4.98
C LEU A 81 -5.22 6.94 4.74
N LEU A 82 -5.27 8.27 4.75
CA LEU A 82 -6.50 9.03 4.50
C LEU A 82 -7.07 8.68 3.12
N VAL A 83 -6.22 8.66 2.10
CA VAL A 83 -6.62 8.29 0.73
C VAL A 83 -7.20 6.87 0.70
N ILE A 84 -6.55 5.90 1.32
CA ILE A 84 -7.03 4.51 1.32
C ILE A 84 -8.34 4.36 2.08
N VAL A 85 -8.50 5.05 3.22
CA VAL A 85 -9.77 5.04 3.98
C VAL A 85 -10.90 5.66 3.17
N LEU A 86 -10.66 6.78 2.47
CA LEU A 86 -11.66 7.39 1.58
C LEU A 86 -12.06 6.43 0.45
N ILE A 87 -11.11 5.78 -0.19
CA ILE A 87 -11.39 4.81 -1.26
C ILE A 87 -12.16 3.61 -0.71
N TYR A 88 -11.80 3.11 0.47
CA TYR A 88 -12.50 2.00 1.12
C TYR A 88 -13.96 2.33 1.41
N ILE A 89 -14.26 3.54 1.89
CA ILE A 89 -15.61 3.93 2.29
C ILE A 89 -16.47 4.31 1.08
N LEU A 90 -15.92 5.10 0.14
CA LEU A 90 -16.71 5.70 -0.95
C LEU A 90 -16.71 4.86 -2.23
N ILE A 91 -15.57 4.30 -2.61
CA ILE A 91 -15.38 3.72 -3.93
C ILE A 91 -15.50 2.19 -3.91
N TYR A 92 -14.88 1.54 -2.94
CA TYR A 92 -14.84 0.08 -2.86
C TYR A 92 -16.24 -0.58 -2.85
N PRO A 93 -17.23 -0.12 -2.06
CA PRO A 93 -18.57 -0.72 -2.06
C PRO A 93 -19.25 -0.58 -3.42
N SER A 94 -19.16 0.58 -4.06
CA SER A 94 -19.74 0.85 -5.38
C SER A 94 -19.04 0.04 -6.49
N ALA A 95 -17.72 0.02 -6.49
CA ALA A 95 -16.91 -0.73 -7.45
C ALA A 95 -17.18 -2.25 -7.38
N ARG A 96 -17.34 -2.80 -6.18
CA ARG A 96 -17.63 -4.22 -5.97
C ARG A 96 -19.00 -4.65 -6.54
N VAL A 97 -19.97 -3.74 -6.57
CA VAL A 97 -21.30 -4.02 -7.13
C VAL A 97 -21.28 -3.95 -8.66
N ILE A 98 -20.56 -2.98 -9.22
CA ILE A 98 -20.53 -2.74 -10.66
C ILE A 98 -19.62 -3.72 -11.39
N ILE A 99 -18.45 -4.05 -10.80
CA ILE A 99 -17.40 -4.84 -11.43
C ILE A 99 -17.48 -6.30 -10.95
N ASN A 100 -18.09 -7.15 -11.73
CA ASN A 100 -18.22 -8.58 -11.42
C ASN A 100 -16.92 -9.39 -11.61
N CYS A 101 -15.97 -8.87 -12.40
CA CYS A 101 -14.69 -9.52 -12.67
C CYS A 101 -13.68 -9.19 -11.55
N LYS A 102 -13.19 -10.21 -10.83
CA LYS A 102 -12.22 -10.00 -9.73
C LYS A 102 -10.92 -9.34 -10.18
N LYS A 103 -10.39 -9.72 -11.35
CA LYS A 103 -9.16 -9.14 -11.92
C LYS A 103 -9.37 -7.69 -12.35
N CYS A 104 -10.54 -7.40 -12.96
CA CYS A 104 -10.87 -6.04 -13.38
C CYS A 104 -11.05 -5.12 -12.16
N LEU A 105 -11.69 -5.60 -11.09
CA LEU A 105 -11.84 -4.87 -9.84
C LEU A 105 -10.47 -4.56 -9.21
N PHE A 106 -9.54 -5.52 -9.26
CA PHE A 106 -8.17 -5.37 -8.78
C PHE A 106 -7.46 -4.24 -9.54
N ILE A 107 -7.39 -4.33 -10.88
CA ILE A 107 -6.74 -3.33 -11.74
C ILE A 107 -7.37 -1.95 -11.50
N PHE A 108 -8.70 -1.87 -11.48
CA PHE A 108 -9.42 -0.62 -11.24
C PHE A 108 -9.04 0.01 -9.90
N LEU A 109 -9.05 -0.76 -8.81
CA LEU A 109 -8.74 -0.24 -7.48
C LEU A 109 -7.28 0.20 -7.35
N VAL A 110 -6.31 -0.58 -7.84
CA VAL A 110 -4.89 -0.19 -7.81
C VAL A 110 -4.68 1.12 -8.54
N THR A 111 -5.12 1.20 -9.80
CA THR A 111 -4.99 2.44 -10.60
C THR A 111 -5.67 3.62 -9.92
N PHE A 112 -6.84 3.40 -9.32
CA PHE A 112 -7.60 4.46 -8.68
C PHE A 112 -6.92 4.95 -7.40
N ILE A 113 -6.33 4.04 -6.58
CA ILE A 113 -5.56 4.40 -5.38
C ILE A 113 -4.36 5.25 -5.78
N ASP A 114 -3.59 4.82 -6.78
CA ASP A 114 -2.41 5.53 -7.23
C ASP A 114 -2.75 6.94 -7.76
N ILE A 115 -3.71 7.05 -8.67
CA ILE A 115 -4.14 8.34 -9.22
C ILE A 115 -4.62 9.27 -8.10
N PHE A 116 -5.44 8.76 -7.18
CA PHE A 116 -6.00 9.57 -6.09
C PHE A 116 -4.92 10.03 -5.11
N TYR A 117 -3.97 9.17 -4.82
CA TYR A 117 -2.83 9.49 -3.97
C TYR A 117 -1.96 10.59 -4.58
N TYR A 118 -1.53 10.44 -5.83
CA TYR A 118 -0.71 11.45 -6.51
C TYR A 118 -1.45 12.77 -6.72
N THR A 119 -2.75 12.73 -7.00
CA THR A 119 -3.59 13.93 -7.07
C THR A 119 -3.64 14.64 -5.71
N SER A 120 -3.78 13.89 -4.62
CA SER A 120 -3.79 14.45 -3.26
C SER A 120 -2.45 15.09 -2.89
N LEU A 121 -1.34 14.48 -3.29
CA LEU A 121 -0.01 15.06 -3.10
C LEU A 121 0.18 16.34 -3.93
N PHE A 122 -0.27 16.34 -5.19
CA PHE A 122 -0.20 17.52 -6.05
C PHE A 122 -1.00 18.70 -5.45
N ILE A 123 -2.21 18.43 -4.93
CA ILE A 123 -3.02 19.44 -4.24
C ILE A 123 -2.28 19.95 -2.98
N TYR A 124 -1.66 19.05 -2.21
CA TYR A 124 -0.88 19.40 -1.04
C TYR A 124 0.29 20.34 -1.40
N ASP A 125 1.07 19.99 -2.43
CA ASP A 125 2.18 20.82 -2.90
C ASP A 125 1.73 22.21 -3.36
N MET A 126 0.58 22.27 -4.04
CA MET A 126 -0.01 23.54 -4.50
C MET A 126 -0.42 24.44 -3.33
N VAL A 127 -1.00 23.87 -2.28
CA VAL A 127 -1.46 24.61 -1.10
C VAL A 127 -0.30 25.12 -0.24
N PHE A 128 0.74 24.29 -0.06
CA PHE A 128 1.87 24.60 0.80
C PHE A 128 3.08 25.18 0.06
N SER A 129 2.96 25.37 -1.28
CA SER A 129 4.07 25.85 -2.13
C SER A 129 5.34 25.00 -2.00
N LEU A 130 5.17 23.70 -1.83
CA LEU A 130 6.24 22.71 -1.75
C LEU A 130 6.47 22.11 -3.14
N ASN A 131 7.65 21.58 -3.37
CA ASN A 131 8.01 20.84 -4.59
C ASN A 131 8.39 19.40 -4.20
N THR A 132 7.49 18.68 -3.53
CA THR A 132 7.73 17.29 -3.12
C THR A 132 7.58 16.34 -4.29
N ILE A 133 6.77 16.72 -5.29
CA ILE A 133 6.56 15.94 -6.51
C ILE A 133 6.94 16.76 -7.72
N THR A 134 7.90 16.27 -8.48
CA THR A 134 8.02 16.63 -9.88
C THR A 134 6.98 15.81 -10.65
N ALA A 135 6.01 16.46 -11.30
CA ALA A 135 5.02 15.79 -12.16
C ALA A 135 5.70 15.25 -13.42
N ASP A 136 6.54 14.27 -13.24
CA ASP A 136 7.37 13.66 -14.28
C ASP A 136 6.77 12.34 -14.77
N ILE A 137 7.25 11.87 -15.89
CA ILE A 137 6.94 10.56 -16.49
C ILE A 137 7.13 9.40 -15.49
N THR A 138 7.89 9.62 -14.42
CA THR A 138 8.15 8.70 -13.32
C THR A 138 6.87 8.26 -12.61
N LEU A 139 5.86 9.13 -12.50
CA LEU A 139 4.56 8.77 -11.91
C LEU A 139 3.83 7.69 -12.71
N VAL A 140 3.84 7.84 -14.03
CA VAL A 140 3.23 6.85 -14.94
C VAL A 140 3.96 5.52 -14.81
N PHE A 141 5.28 5.55 -14.69
CA PHE A 141 6.10 4.36 -14.48
C PHE A 141 5.75 3.64 -13.17
N TYR A 142 5.53 4.37 -12.08
CA TYR A 142 5.12 3.78 -10.79
C TYR A 142 3.76 3.09 -10.88
N ILE A 143 2.77 3.72 -11.50
CA ILE A 143 1.44 3.14 -11.72
C ILE A 143 1.54 1.85 -12.55
N ILE A 144 2.36 1.85 -13.61
CA ILE A 144 2.55 0.67 -14.46
C ILE A 144 3.19 -0.48 -13.66
N ILE A 145 4.20 -0.19 -12.84
CA ILE A 145 4.87 -1.22 -12.02
C ILE A 145 3.89 -1.78 -10.98
N ASP A 146 3.13 -0.94 -10.30
CA ASP A 146 2.12 -1.38 -9.33
C ASP A 146 1.09 -2.30 -10.00
N LEU A 147 0.63 -1.96 -11.20
CA LEU A 147 -0.27 -2.82 -11.96
C LEU A 147 0.37 -4.16 -12.34
N VAL A 148 1.61 -4.16 -12.83
CA VAL A 148 2.32 -5.38 -13.26
C VAL A 148 2.55 -6.31 -12.06
N ILE A 149 3.06 -5.78 -10.94
CA ILE A 149 3.28 -6.57 -9.73
C ILE A 149 1.95 -7.09 -9.19
N GLY A 150 0.93 -6.24 -9.18
CA GLY A 150 -0.39 -6.61 -8.73
C GLY A 150 -1.07 -7.69 -9.56
N LEU A 151 -0.80 -7.77 -10.86
CA LEU A 151 -1.31 -8.83 -11.74
C LEU A 151 -0.56 -10.16 -11.57
N LEU A 152 0.68 -10.12 -11.08
CA LEU A 152 1.51 -11.31 -10.83
C LEU A 152 1.21 -11.96 -9.47
N LEU A 153 0.66 -11.21 -8.52
CA LEU A 153 0.23 -11.69 -7.19
C LEU A 153 -1.17 -12.29 -7.23
#